data_464acc1c38c5ce8b679b476a253a5102
#
_entry.id   464acc1c38c5ce8b679b476a253a5102
#
_cell.length_a   1.000
_cell.length_b   1.000
_cell.length_c   1.000
_cell.angle_alpha   90.00
_cell.angle_beta   90.00
_cell.angle_gamma   90.00
#
_symmetry.space_group_name_H-M   'P 1'
#
loop_
_entity.id
_entity.type
_entity.pdbx_description
1 polymer ?
#
loop_
_entity_poly.entity_id
_entity_poly.type
_entity_poly.pdbx_seq_one_letter_code
_entity_poly.pdbx_strand_id
1 'polypeptide(L)'
;MIGANKAETIRRIFAAYLANDRKFVENALSDDFRFTSPYDDAIDKPTYFERCWKSSDWIERHELERIFVEGDEAFVTYRCVAKGGKTFRNTEFFVFAGDRVKRIDVYFGATYDNGAFVKQPR
;
A
#
# COMPACT_ATOMS: atom_id res chain seq x y z
N MET A 1 18.98 -1.92 14.39
CA MET A 1 18.52 -1.21 14.93
C MET A 1 17.20 -1.13 14.86
N ILE A 2 16.80 -1.17 15.68
CA ILE A 2 15.66 -1.28 15.79
C ILE A 2 14.87 -0.29 15.34
N GLY A 3 13.93 -0.47 15.02
CA GLY A 3 12.96 0.29 14.66
C GLY A 3 13.16 1.20 13.78
N ALA A 4 14.07 0.96 13.49
CA ALA A 4 14.52 1.72 12.81
C ALA A 4 13.71 2.51 12.03
N ASN A 5 13.73 2.43 10.99
CA ASN A 5 13.22 3.40 10.10
C ASN A 5 11.93 2.87 9.49
N LYS A 6 10.82 3.23 10.09
CA LYS A 6 9.52 2.80 9.59
C LYS A 6 9.23 3.36 8.20
N ALA A 7 9.67 4.60 7.94
CA ALA A 7 9.51 5.18 6.61
C ALA A 7 10.27 4.35 5.57
N GLU A 8 11.45 3.89 5.91
CA GLU A 8 12.23 3.06 4.99
C GLU A 8 11.55 1.71 4.76
N THR A 9 10.99 1.12 5.80
CA THR A 9 10.24 -0.13 5.67
C THR A 9 9.08 0.05 4.70
N ILE A 10 8.34 1.16 4.82
CA ILE A 10 7.23 1.45 3.92
C ILE A 10 7.74 1.56 2.47
N ARG A 11 8.83 2.28 2.25
CA ARG A 11 9.39 2.42 0.90
C ARG A 11 9.76 1.06 0.32
N ARG A 12 10.33 0.19 1.14
CA ARG A 12 10.76 -1.14 0.68
C ARG A 12 9.56 -2.03 0.39
N ILE A 13 8.47 -1.90 1.15
CA ILE A 13 7.25 -2.65 0.86
C ILE A 13 6.70 -2.26 -0.50
N PHE A 14 6.63 -0.95 -0.80
CA PHE A 14 6.14 -0.50 -2.09
C PHE A 14 7.05 -0.96 -3.23
N ALA A 15 8.37 -0.91 -3.04
CA ALA A 15 9.30 -1.38 -4.05
C ALA A 15 9.17 -2.89 -4.26
N ALA A 16 8.98 -3.65 -3.19
CA ALA A 16 8.81 -5.10 -3.28
C ALA A 16 7.52 -5.47 -4.00
N TYR A 17 6.47 -4.70 -3.79
CA TYR A 17 5.21 -4.91 -4.47
C TYR A 17 5.40 -4.78 -5.98
N LEU A 18 6.07 -3.72 -6.39
CA LEU A 18 6.30 -3.46 -7.81
C LEU A 18 7.25 -4.49 -8.42
N ALA A 19 8.22 -4.95 -7.67
CA ALA A 19 9.18 -5.97 -8.10
C ALA A 19 8.61 -7.39 -8.01
N ASN A 20 7.37 -7.54 -7.51
CA ASN A 20 6.73 -8.83 -7.32
C ASN A 20 7.51 -9.70 -6.32
N ASP A 21 8.12 -9.08 -5.32
CA ASP A 21 8.87 -9.77 -4.28
C ASP A 21 7.94 -10.10 -3.12
N ARG A 22 7.13 -11.13 -3.32
CA ARG A 22 6.12 -11.52 -2.35
C ARG A 22 6.71 -11.92 -1.00
N LYS A 23 7.84 -12.61 -1.03
CA LYS A 23 8.44 -13.09 0.20
C LYS A 23 8.83 -11.94 1.12
N PHE A 24 9.36 -10.87 0.56
CA PHE A 24 9.70 -9.71 1.37
C PHE A 24 8.45 -9.13 2.05
N VAL A 25 7.36 -8.99 1.29
CA VAL A 25 6.12 -8.43 1.85
C VAL A 25 5.53 -9.37 2.88
N GLU A 26 5.52 -10.67 2.62
CA GLU A 26 5.03 -11.64 3.61
C GLU A 26 5.78 -11.53 4.93
N ASN A 27 7.08 -11.34 4.87
CA ASN A 27 7.89 -11.21 6.09
C ASN A 27 7.72 -9.86 6.77
N ALA A 28 7.36 -8.83 6.02
CA ALA A 28 7.17 -7.49 6.57
C ALA A 28 5.82 -7.34 7.28
N LEU A 29 4.87 -8.22 7.01
CA LEU A 29 3.54 -8.17 7.63
C LEU A 29 3.48 -9.18 8.78
N SER A 30 2.88 -8.77 9.91
CA SER A 30 2.77 -9.65 11.06
C SER A 30 1.77 -10.78 10.79
N ASP A 31 1.82 -11.83 11.61
CA ASP A 31 0.92 -12.97 11.42
C ASP A 31 -0.54 -12.61 11.63
N ASP A 32 -0.80 -11.61 12.48
CA ASP A 32 -2.16 -11.15 12.75
C ASP A 32 -2.54 -9.94 11.91
N PHE A 33 -1.84 -9.72 10.81
CA PHE A 33 -2.08 -8.58 9.91
C PHE A 33 -3.54 -8.50 9.46
N ARG A 34 -4.05 -7.26 9.40
CA ARG A 34 -5.38 -6.97 8.86
C ARG A 34 -5.29 -5.87 7.81
N PHE A 35 -6.07 -6.02 6.76
CA PHE A 35 -6.09 -5.08 5.65
C PHE A 35 -7.51 -4.58 5.39
N THR A 36 -7.67 -3.27 5.26
CA THR A 36 -8.95 -2.64 4.95
C THR A 36 -8.79 -1.69 3.77
N SER A 37 -9.72 -1.73 2.85
CA SER A 37 -9.79 -0.80 1.74
C SER A 37 -11.26 -0.59 1.42
N PRO A 38 -11.61 0.26 0.44
CA PRO A 38 -13.02 0.38 0.04
C PRO A 38 -13.66 -0.93 -0.40
N TYR A 39 -12.86 -1.94 -0.76
CA TYR A 39 -13.38 -3.23 -1.21
C TYR A 39 -13.32 -4.33 -0.15
N ASP A 40 -12.52 -4.17 0.89
CA ASP A 40 -12.27 -5.24 1.86
C ASP A 40 -12.24 -4.67 3.26
N ASP A 41 -12.87 -5.36 4.21
CA ASP A 41 -12.93 -4.88 5.59
C ASP A 41 -12.23 -5.86 6.50
N ALA A 42 -11.07 -5.45 7.02
CA ALA A 42 -10.30 -6.19 8.03
C ALA A 42 -10.02 -7.64 7.63
N ILE A 43 -9.65 -7.85 6.37
CA ILE A 43 -9.31 -9.21 5.91
C ILE A 43 -7.95 -9.62 6.46
N ASP A 44 -7.77 -10.93 6.66
CA ASP A 44 -6.54 -11.44 7.25
C ASP A 44 -5.43 -11.58 6.20
N LYS A 45 -4.25 -11.96 6.67
CA LYS A 45 -3.07 -12.01 5.83
C LYS A 45 -3.20 -12.95 4.62
N PRO A 46 -3.67 -14.20 4.79
CA PRO A 46 -3.84 -15.07 3.63
C PRO A 46 -4.83 -14.51 2.61
N THR A 47 -5.94 -13.96 3.08
CA THR A 47 -6.96 -13.39 2.21
C THR A 47 -6.42 -12.18 1.47
N TYR A 48 -5.61 -11.36 2.15
CA TYR A 48 -4.98 -10.21 1.52
C TYR A 48 -4.11 -10.64 0.33
N PHE A 49 -3.27 -11.66 0.52
CA PHE A 49 -2.41 -12.12 -0.57
C PHE A 49 -3.21 -12.76 -1.70
N GLU A 50 -4.30 -13.43 -1.36
CA GLU A 50 -5.15 -14.03 -2.39
C GLU A 50 -5.84 -12.97 -3.24
N ARG A 51 -6.32 -11.91 -2.61
CA ARG A 51 -7.15 -10.92 -3.29
C ARG A 51 -6.37 -9.74 -3.86
N CYS A 52 -5.27 -9.37 -3.25
CA CYS A 52 -4.62 -8.10 -3.56
C CYS A 52 -3.24 -8.22 -4.18
N TRP A 53 -2.59 -9.36 -4.09
CA TRP A 53 -1.18 -9.44 -4.47
C TRP A 53 -0.94 -9.19 -5.95
N LYS A 54 -1.81 -9.65 -6.82
CA LYS A 54 -1.56 -9.56 -8.27
C LYS A 54 -1.83 -8.18 -8.85
N SER A 55 -2.23 -7.21 -8.04
CA SER A 55 -2.54 -5.88 -8.56
C SER A 55 -1.32 -5.17 -9.12
N SER A 56 -0.11 -5.62 -8.80
CA SER A 56 1.09 -4.98 -9.33
C SER A 56 1.25 -5.15 -10.84
N ASP A 57 0.53 -6.10 -11.45
CA ASP A 57 0.70 -6.38 -12.87
C ASP A 57 0.29 -5.21 -13.78
N TRP A 58 -0.64 -4.37 -13.34
CA TRP A 58 -1.13 -3.24 -14.13
C TRP A 58 -0.53 -1.90 -13.72
N ILE A 59 0.31 -1.90 -12.72
CA ILE A 59 0.93 -0.68 -12.19
C ILE A 59 2.30 -0.49 -12.83
N GLU A 60 2.55 0.70 -13.37
CA GLU A 60 3.86 1.03 -13.90
C GLU A 60 4.79 1.46 -12.79
N ARG A 61 4.34 2.33 -11.89
CA ARG A 61 5.16 2.80 -10.78
C ARG A 61 4.32 3.47 -9.71
N HIS A 62 4.89 3.54 -8.51
CA HIS A 62 4.38 4.32 -7.40
C HIS A 62 5.31 5.50 -7.18
N GLU A 63 4.74 6.67 -6.94
CA GLU A 63 5.51 7.87 -6.58
C GLU A 63 5.09 8.23 -5.16
N LEU A 64 5.93 7.92 -4.18
CA LEU A 64 5.63 8.19 -2.78
C LEU A 64 5.84 9.67 -2.53
N GLU A 65 4.77 10.38 -2.20
CA GLU A 65 4.80 11.83 -2.08
C GLU A 65 5.01 12.31 -0.65
N ARG A 66 4.42 11.62 0.31
CA ARG A 66 4.52 12.00 1.72
C ARG A 66 4.51 10.77 2.59
N ILE A 67 5.38 10.73 3.58
CA ILE A 67 5.37 9.70 4.60
C ILE A 67 5.54 10.40 5.93
N PHE A 68 4.54 10.26 6.82
CA PHE A 68 4.60 10.82 8.16
C PHE A 68 4.53 9.69 9.16
N VAL A 69 5.49 9.62 10.05
CA VAL A 69 5.57 8.55 11.06
C VAL A 69 5.48 9.18 12.44
N GLU A 70 4.61 8.64 13.26
CA GLU A 70 4.52 9.05 14.65
C GLU A 70 4.30 7.80 15.50
N GLY A 71 5.28 7.46 16.35
CA GLY A 71 5.19 6.26 17.17
C GLY A 71 5.09 5.03 16.27
N ASP A 72 4.07 4.22 16.52
CA ASP A 72 3.85 2.99 15.77
C ASP A 72 2.94 3.18 14.56
N GLU A 73 2.60 4.43 14.24
CA GLU A 73 1.67 4.71 13.16
C GLU A 73 2.32 5.54 12.06
N ALA A 74 1.84 5.37 10.84
CA ALA A 74 2.34 6.14 9.72
C ALA A 74 1.26 6.33 8.69
N PHE A 75 1.33 7.48 7.98
CA PHE A 75 0.52 7.70 6.79
C PHE A 75 1.44 7.88 5.61
N VAL A 76 1.09 7.28 4.49
CA VAL A 76 1.80 7.51 3.25
C VAL A 76 0.80 7.88 2.17
N THR A 77 1.08 8.96 1.46
CA THR A 77 0.29 9.35 0.29
C THR A 77 1.17 9.14 -0.93
N TYR A 78 0.64 8.48 -1.93
CA TYR A 78 1.39 8.19 -3.14
C TYR A 78 0.52 8.35 -4.37
N ARG A 79 1.18 8.59 -5.48
CA ARG A 79 0.55 8.64 -6.79
C ARG A 79 0.89 7.35 -7.49
N CYS A 80 -0.12 6.68 -8.01
CA CYS A 80 0.07 5.45 -8.75
C CYS A 80 -0.12 5.76 -10.24
N VAL A 81 0.82 5.29 -11.06
CA VAL A 81 0.75 5.44 -12.50
C VAL A 81 0.51 4.07 -13.09
N ALA A 82 -0.64 3.90 -13.74
CA ALA A 82 -0.99 2.64 -14.36
C ALA A 82 -0.39 2.53 -15.76
N LYS A 83 -0.23 1.31 -16.25
CA LYS A 83 0.34 1.08 -17.58
C LYS A 83 -0.54 1.64 -18.67
N GLY A 84 -1.64 2.01 -18.60
CA GLY A 84 -2.47 2.63 -19.62
C GLY A 84 -2.53 4.15 -19.54
N GLY A 85 -1.78 4.75 -18.60
CA GLY A 85 -1.74 6.19 -18.48
C GLY A 85 -2.66 6.77 -17.44
N LYS A 86 -3.53 5.98 -16.84
CA LYS A 86 -4.38 6.46 -15.75
C LYS A 86 -3.56 6.66 -14.50
N THR A 87 -3.90 7.67 -13.71
CA THR A 87 -3.21 7.95 -12.46
C THR A 87 -4.22 8.14 -11.35
N PHE A 88 -3.82 7.80 -10.13
CA PHE A 88 -4.64 8.07 -8.96
C PHE A 88 -3.73 8.21 -7.75
N ARG A 89 -4.25 8.85 -6.71
CA ARG A 89 -3.56 8.94 -5.43
C ARG A 89 -4.34 8.17 -4.39
N ASN A 90 -3.60 7.49 -3.53
CA ASN A 90 -4.16 6.84 -2.35
C ASN A 90 -3.39 7.30 -1.14
N THR A 91 -4.05 7.24 0.02
CA THR A 91 -3.36 7.40 1.30
C THR A 91 -3.54 6.10 2.06
N GLU A 92 -2.46 5.58 2.62
CA GLU A 92 -2.51 4.35 3.40
C GLU A 92 -2.05 4.64 4.83
N PHE A 93 -2.78 4.08 5.78
CA PHE A 93 -2.46 4.18 7.19
C PHE A 93 -1.86 2.86 7.64
N PHE A 94 -0.66 2.92 8.21
CA PHE A 94 0.08 1.74 8.67
C PHE A 94 0.15 1.74 10.18
N VAL A 95 -0.04 0.57 10.79
CA VAL A 95 0.23 0.38 12.21
C VAL A 95 1.29 -0.71 12.32
N PHE A 96 2.34 -0.42 13.08
CA PHE A 96 3.45 -1.34 13.27
C PHE A 96 3.36 -2.04 14.62
N ALA A 97 3.78 -3.29 14.66
CA ALA A 97 4.04 -4.02 15.89
C ALA A 97 5.52 -4.41 15.84
N GLY A 98 6.34 -3.65 16.56
CA GLY A 98 7.78 -3.78 16.42
C GLY A 98 8.21 -3.32 15.04
N ASP A 99 8.92 -4.17 14.32
CA ASP A 99 9.39 -3.85 12.98
C ASP A 99 8.51 -4.47 11.88
N ARG A 100 7.36 -5.02 12.25
CA ARG A 100 6.41 -5.57 11.29
C ARG A 100 5.15 -4.74 11.24
N VAL A 101 4.48 -4.80 10.10
CA VAL A 101 3.21 -4.09 9.91
C VAL A 101 2.07 -4.99 10.31
N LYS A 102 1.21 -4.55 11.23
CA LYS A 102 0.07 -5.35 11.65
C LYS A 102 -1.25 -4.87 11.08
N ARG A 103 -1.27 -3.69 10.47
CA ARG A 103 -2.52 -3.17 9.89
C ARG A 103 -2.22 -2.16 8.79
N ILE A 104 -2.97 -2.26 7.72
CA ILE A 104 -2.96 -1.26 6.66
C ILE A 104 -4.41 -0.94 6.31
N ASP A 105 -4.74 0.35 6.32
CA ASP A 105 -6.03 0.85 5.84
C ASP A 105 -5.77 1.73 4.64
N VAL A 106 -6.41 1.46 3.52
CA VAL A 106 -6.20 2.20 2.28
C VAL A 106 -7.40 3.08 1.98
N TYR A 107 -7.13 4.35 1.71
CA TYR A 107 -8.13 5.33 1.33
C TYR A 107 -7.87 5.73 -0.11
N PHE A 108 -8.86 5.55 -0.99
CA PHE A 108 -8.70 5.82 -2.41
C PHE A 108 -8.94 7.29 -2.72
N GLY A 109 -8.10 7.86 -3.55
CA GLY A 109 -8.35 9.17 -4.14
C GLY A 109 -8.97 9.02 -5.52
N ALA A 110 -9.14 10.13 -6.19
CA ALA A 110 -9.73 10.14 -7.53
C ALA A 110 -8.75 9.59 -8.56
N THR A 111 -9.31 9.07 -9.65
CA THR A 111 -8.53 8.60 -10.80
C THR A 111 -8.62 9.62 -11.92
N TYR A 112 -7.52 9.83 -12.62
CA TYR A 112 -7.45 10.73 -13.75
C TYR A 112 -6.87 10.01 -14.96
N ASP A 113 -7.37 10.39 -16.15
CA ASP A 113 -6.85 9.90 -17.42
C ASP A 113 -6.43 11.11 -18.22
N ASN A 114 -5.13 11.32 -18.38
CA ASN A 114 -4.59 12.51 -19.03
C ASN A 114 -5.14 13.81 -18.43
N GLY A 115 -5.22 13.84 -17.10
CA GLY A 115 -5.69 15.01 -16.36
C GLY A 115 -7.19 15.16 -16.27
N ALA A 116 -7.96 14.26 -16.88
CA ALA A 116 -9.41 14.32 -16.80
C ALA A 116 -9.92 13.37 -15.75
N PHE A 117 -10.81 13.84 -14.89
CA PHE A 117 -11.39 13.01 -13.84
C PHE A 117 -12.14 11.82 -14.44
N VAL A 118 -11.89 10.66 -13.91
CA VAL A 118 -12.56 9.43 -14.33
C VAL A 118 -13.59 9.07 -13.27
N LYS A 119 -14.86 8.98 -13.69
CA LYS A 119 -15.93 8.62 -12.77
C LYS A 119 -15.75 7.18 -12.34
N GLN A 120 -15.79 6.96 -11.03
CA GLN A 120 -15.62 5.61 -10.50
C GLN A 120 -16.89 4.80 -10.70
N PRO A 121 -16.78 3.52 -11.07
CA PRO A 121 -17.94 2.66 -11.16
C PRO A 121 -18.51 2.43 -9.77
N ARG A 122 -19.79 2.25 -9.70
CA ARG A 122 -20.44 2.05 -8.43
C ARG A 122 -20.56 0.60 -8.08
#